data_0b7d48f8a8a30459d4e67689506cec97
#
_entry.id   0b7d48f8a8a30459d4e67689506cec97
#
_cell.length_a   1.000
_cell.length_b   1.000
_cell.length_c   1.000
_cell.angle_alpha   90.00
_cell.angle_beta   90.00
_cell.angle_gamma   90.00
#
_symmetry.space_group_name_H-M   'P 1'
#
loop_
_entity.id
_entity.type
_entity.pdbx_description
1 polymer ?
#
loop_
_entity_poly.entity_id
_entity_poly.type
_entity_poly.pdbx_seq_one_letter_code
_entity_poly.pdbx_strand_id
1 'polypeptide(L)'
;MKKSLMALLFGTTLILGACGGDDTAEPEPAEETPTETPAGEETTVDAEQIVNQQCISCHGENLEGQGNFPALNDVGSRLSEEEILTVILEGRGTMPAGIIEGEEAEAVAAWLSEKE
;
A
#
# COMPACT_ATOMS: atom_id res chain seq x y z
N MET A 1 33.85 -13.57 -38.79
CA MET A 1 33.33 -13.98 -40.10
C MET A 1 31.82 -14.02 -40.07
N LYS A 2 31.21 -13.35 -41.07
CA LYS A 2 29.83 -13.43 -41.56
C LYS A 2 28.76 -12.87 -40.61
N LYS A 3 28.32 -11.61 -40.77
CA LYS A 3 27.47 -11.01 -41.83
C LYS A 3 26.13 -11.71 -42.00
N SER A 4 25.07 -11.02 -41.57
CA SER A 4 23.80 -10.80 -42.30
C SER A 4 22.90 -9.95 -41.39
N LEU A 5 22.73 -8.74 -41.59
CA LEU A 5 21.87 -7.88 -42.39
C LEU A 5 20.58 -8.58 -42.83
N MET A 6 19.47 -8.20 -42.17
CA MET A 6 18.20 -8.17 -42.88
C MET A 6 17.31 -7.09 -42.23
N ALA A 7 17.26 -6.00 -42.91
CA ALA A 7 16.28 -4.95 -42.77
C ALA A 7 14.97 -5.41 -43.43
N LEU A 8 13.84 -5.15 -42.78
CA LEU A 8 12.57 -5.10 -43.46
C LEU A 8 11.70 -4.05 -42.79
N LEU A 9 11.59 -2.97 -43.51
CA LEU A 9 10.59 -1.93 -43.48
C LEU A 9 9.21 -2.50 -43.75
N PHE A 10 8.21 -2.03 -43.07
CA PHE A 10 6.80 -1.86 -43.44
C PHE A 10 6.06 -1.50 -42.17
N GLY A 11 5.25 -0.51 -42.01
CA GLY A 11 4.53 0.35 -42.93
C GLY A 11 3.62 1.22 -42.06
N THR A 12 3.59 2.44 -42.37
CA THR A 12 2.73 3.51 -41.84
C THR A 12 1.25 3.20 -42.02
N THR A 13 0.45 3.37 -40.99
CA THR A 13 -0.97 3.76 -41.16
C THR A 13 -1.35 4.79 -40.10
N LEU A 14 -1.35 6.00 -40.54
CA LEU A 14 -1.99 7.15 -39.94
C LEU A 14 -3.51 7.00 -40.14
N ILE A 15 -4.29 6.95 -39.07
CA ILE A 15 -5.72 7.20 -39.13
C ILE A 15 -6.03 8.38 -38.23
N LEU A 16 -6.13 9.52 -38.86
CA LEU A 16 -6.81 10.69 -38.31
C LEU A 16 -8.32 10.38 -38.31
N GLY A 17 -8.90 10.31 -37.16
CA GLY A 17 -10.34 10.36 -36.97
C GLY A 17 -10.66 11.61 -36.16
N ALA A 18 -10.79 12.71 -36.80
CA ALA A 18 -11.42 13.90 -36.25
C ALA A 18 -12.93 13.73 -36.37
N CYS A 19 -13.64 13.70 -35.26
CA CYS A 19 -15.05 14.06 -35.20
C CYS A 19 -15.24 14.96 -33.99
N GLY A 20 -15.51 16.19 -34.29
CA GLY A 20 -15.99 17.22 -33.43
C GLY A 20 -17.39 16.91 -32.92
N GLY A 21 -17.62 17.30 -31.71
CA GLY A 21 -18.90 17.36 -31.05
C GLY A 21 -18.78 18.45 -30.01
N ASP A 22 -19.19 19.60 -30.38
CA ASP A 22 -19.45 20.75 -29.55
C ASP A 22 -20.70 20.45 -28.74
N ASP A 23 -20.59 20.34 -27.44
CA ASP A 23 -21.71 20.47 -26.53
C ASP A 23 -21.21 21.07 -25.23
N THR A 24 -21.48 22.35 -25.14
CA THR A 24 -21.40 23.21 -23.97
C THR A 24 -22.33 22.65 -22.89
N ALA A 25 -21.80 22.01 -21.90
CA ALA A 25 -22.45 21.78 -20.64
C ALA A 25 -21.66 22.48 -19.53
N GLU A 26 -22.19 23.58 -19.10
CA GLU A 26 -21.83 24.35 -17.93
C GLU A 26 -21.88 23.43 -16.68
N PRO A 27 -20.80 23.33 -15.87
CA PRO A 27 -20.87 22.60 -14.61
C PRO A 27 -21.57 23.46 -13.57
N GLU A 28 -22.75 23.07 -13.17
CA GLU A 28 -23.38 23.55 -11.96
C GLU A 28 -22.48 23.21 -10.74
N PRO A 29 -22.34 24.11 -9.76
CA PRO A 29 -21.59 23.83 -8.56
C PRO A 29 -22.33 22.77 -7.74
N ALA A 30 -21.75 21.59 -7.65
CA ALA A 30 -22.19 20.57 -6.72
C ALA A 30 -22.00 21.10 -5.30
N GLU A 31 -23.08 21.22 -4.57
CA GLU A 31 -23.10 21.46 -3.14
C GLU A 31 -22.26 20.37 -2.45
N GLU A 32 -21.22 20.82 -1.77
CA GLU A 32 -20.47 19.99 -0.84
C GLU A 32 -21.40 19.64 0.33
N THR A 33 -21.99 18.47 0.26
CA THR A 33 -22.58 17.83 1.42
C THR A 33 -21.43 17.30 2.27
N PRO A 34 -21.28 17.72 3.52
CA PRO A 34 -20.33 17.06 4.41
C PRO A 34 -20.83 15.63 4.65
N THR A 35 -20.23 14.71 3.93
CA THR A 35 -20.41 13.30 4.19
C THR A 35 -19.71 13.00 5.50
N GLU A 36 -20.51 12.80 6.54
CA GLU A 36 -20.04 12.21 7.78
C GLU A 36 -19.34 10.90 7.40
N THR A 37 -18.08 10.79 7.78
CA THR A 37 -17.26 9.59 7.62
C THR A 37 -17.93 8.49 8.45
N PRO A 38 -18.44 7.42 7.85
CA PRO A 38 -18.79 6.24 8.63
C PRO A 38 -17.47 5.62 9.11
N ALA A 39 -17.31 5.52 10.41
CA ALA A 39 -16.29 4.69 11.02
C ALA A 39 -16.49 3.26 10.50
N GLY A 40 -15.58 2.78 9.63
CA GLY A 40 -15.66 1.46 9.05
C GLY A 40 -15.54 1.44 7.53
N GLU A 41 -14.70 2.30 6.91
CA GLU A 41 -14.19 1.98 5.60
C GLU A 41 -13.21 0.83 5.77
N GLU A 42 -13.66 -0.35 5.36
CA GLU A 42 -12.80 -1.45 5.02
C GLU A 42 -11.79 -0.90 4.00
N THR A 43 -10.61 -0.52 4.49
CA THR A 43 -9.48 -0.35 3.61
C THR A 43 -9.34 -1.67 2.88
N THR A 44 -9.33 -1.66 1.56
CA THR A 44 -9.09 -2.84 0.71
C THR A 44 -7.69 -3.43 0.95
N VAL A 45 -6.98 -2.89 1.91
CA VAL A 45 -5.64 -3.27 2.34
C VAL A 45 -5.78 -4.35 3.42
N ASP A 46 -5.46 -5.58 3.05
CA ASP A 46 -5.46 -6.72 3.96
C ASP A 46 -4.20 -6.69 4.84
N ALA A 47 -4.34 -6.13 6.04
CA ALA A 47 -3.25 -6.01 7.01
C ALA A 47 -2.64 -7.35 7.39
N GLU A 48 -3.44 -8.40 7.57
CA GLU A 48 -2.96 -9.74 7.87
C GLU A 48 -2.10 -10.30 6.74
N GLN A 49 -2.52 -10.09 5.49
CA GLN A 49 -1.75 -10.52 4.33
C GLN A 49 -0.39 -9.79 4.25
N ILE A 50 -0.37 -8.49 4.52
CA ILE A 50 0.87 -7.70 4.54
C ILE A 50 1.81 -8.19 5.64
N VAL A 51 1.30 -8.42 6.85
CA VAL A 51 2.08 -8.96 7.96
C VAL A 51 2.69 -10.31 7.61
N ASN A 52 1.92 -11.20 6.98
CA ASN A 52 2.40 -12.51 6.52
C ASN A 52 3.46 -12.42 5.42
N GLN A 53 3.55 -11.33 4.69
CA GLN A 53 4.56 -11.14 3.65
C GLN A 53 5.81 -10.41 4.14
N GLN A 54 5.64 -9.43 5.02
CA GLN A 54 6.71 -8.49 5.37
C GLN A 54 7.27 -8.69 6.79
N CYS A 55 6.47 -9.21 7.72
CA CYS A 55 6.84 -9.21 9.15
C CYS A 55 7.29 -10.58 9.65
N ILE A 56 6.66 -11.67 9.20
CA ILE A 56 6.90 -13.02 9.75
C ILE A 56 8.32 -13.53 9.56
N SER A 57 9.03 -13.06 8.54
CA SER A 57 10.42 -13.45 8.28
C SER A 57 11.37 -13.14 9.45
N CYS A 58 11.06 -12.09 10.20
CA CYS A 58 11.82 -11.69 11.39
C CYS A 58 11.08 -11.98 12.70
N HIS A 59 9.77 -11.78 12.74
CA HIS A 59 8.98 -11.86 13.96
C HIS A 59 8.34 -13.23 14.23
N GLY A 60 8.58 -14.22 13.35
CA GLY A 60 8.03 -15.57 13.46
C GLY A 60 6.68 -15.73 12.76
N GLU A 61 6.39 -16.95 12.31
CA GLU A 61 5.16 -17.27 11.54
C GLU A 61 3.87 -17.00 12.33
N ASN A 62 3.92 -17.12 13.65
CA ASN A 62 2.81 -16.79 14.55
C ASN A 62 3.05 -15.49 15.32
N LEU A 63 4.00 -14.66 14.85
CA LEU A 63 4.39 -13.40 15.49
C LEU A 63 4.90 -13.56 16.94
N GLU A 64 5.37 -14.74 17.29
CA GLU A 64 5.89 -15.06 18.63
C GLU A 64 7.27 -14.46 18.92
N GLY A 65 7.89 -13.85 17.92
CA GLY A 65 9.27 -13.36 17.99
C GLY A 65 10.30 -14.46 17.73
N GLN A 66 11.49 -14.05 17.32
CA GLN A 66 12.62 -14.97 17.11
C GLN A 66 13.94 -14.28 17.50
N GLY A 67 14.72 -14.92 18.36
CA GLY A 67 16.03 -14.39 18.76
C GLY A 67 15.95 -12.99 19.36
N ASN A 68 16.46 -11.99 18.64
CA ASN A 68 16.42 -10.58 19.06
C ASN A 68 15.19 -9.81 18.52
N PHE A 69 14.36 -10.48 17.73
CA PHE A 69 13.14 -9.86 17.19
C PHE A 69 11.98 -10.05 18.17
N PRO A 70 11.32 -8.95 18.60
CA PRO A 70 10.27 -9.05 19.60
C PRO A 70 9.00 -9.74 19.05
N ALA A 71 8.23 -10.33 19.95
CA ALA A 71 6.91 -10.82 19.65
C ALA A 71 5.96 -9.66 19.25
N LEU A 72 5.09 -9.93 18.30
CA LEU A 72 4.04 -9.00 17.85
C LEU A 72 2.63 -9.51 18.15
N ASN A 73 2.50 -10.76 18.57
CA ASN A 73 1.22 -11.40 18.88
C ASN A 73 0.51 -10.80 20.11
N ASP A 74 1.21 -10.00 20.90
CA ASP A 74 0.73 -9.29 22.09
C ASP A 74 1.14 -7.80 22.10
N VAL A 75 1.53 -7.27 20.93
CA VAL A 75 2.13 -5.95 20.85
C VAL A 75 1.18 -4.83 21.23
N GLY A 76 -0.13 -4.98 20.98
CA GLY A 76 -1.15 -4.00 21.35
C GLY A 76 -1.32 -3.82 22.87
N SER A 77 -0.93 -4.84 23.67
CA SER A 77 -0.88 -4.67 25.14
C SER A 77 0.27 -3.80 25.64
N ARG A 78 1.26 -3.51 24.77
CA ARG A 78 2.49 -2.81 25.12
C ARG A 78 2.68 -1.49 24.40
N LEU A 79 2.15 -1.34 23.20
CA LEU A 79 2.28 -0.17 22.33
C LEU A 79 0.92 0.22 21.76
N SER A 80 0.68 1.52 21.69
CA SER A 80 -0.48 2.06 20.97
C SER A 80 -0.30 1.92 19.45
N GLU A 81 -1.39 2.07 18.70
CA GLU A 81 -1.37 2.10 17.25
C GLU A 81 -0.37 3.14 16.70
N GLU A 82 -0.36 4.36 17.25
CA GLU A 82 0.55 5.44 16.86
C GLU A 82 2.02 5.08 17.11
N GLU A 83 2.32 4.42 18.22
CA GLU A 83 3.67 3.95 18.53
C GLU A 83 4.11 2.82 17.60
N ILE A 84 3.19 1.91 17.27
CA ILE A 84 3.44 0.83 16.30
C ILE A 84 3.71 1.43 14.91
N LEU A 85 2.88 2.37 14.47
CA LEU A 85 3.07 3.08 13.20
C LEU A 85 4.42 3.78 13.14
N THR A 86 4.80 4.47 14.20
CA THR A 86 6.11 5.12 14.31
C THR A 86 7.26 4.10 14.15
N VAL A 87 7.18 2.94 14.79
CA VAL A 87 8.20 1.88 14.66
C VAL A 87 8.27 1.34 13.24
N ILE A 88 7.16 1.19 12.55
CA ILE A 88 7.12 0.73 11.15
C ILE A 88 7.79 1.74 10.22
N LEU A 89 7.49 3.03 10.39
CA LEU A 89 7.98 4.09 9.51
C LEU A 89 9.43 4.47 9.78
N GLU A 90 9.83 4.54 11.04
CA GLU A 90 11.16 5.02 11.46
C GLU A 90 12.15 3.88 11.74
N GLY A 91 11.65 2.66 11.91
CA GLY A 91 12.45 1.53 12.35
C GLY A 91 12.76 1.57 13.84
N ARG A 92 13.31 0.47 14.36
CA ARG A 92 13.75 0.39 15.75
C ARG A 92 14.83 -0.67 15.94
N GLY A 93 15.99 -0.28 16.43
CA GLY A 93 17.10 -1.22 16.61
C GLY A 93 17.56 -1.82 15.28
N THR A 94 17.38 -3.12 15.11
CA THR A 94 17.71 -3.85 13.86
C THR A 94 16.58 -3.85 12.85
N MET A 95 15.37 -3.39 13.21
CA MET A 95 14.26 -3.26 12.30
C MET A 95 14.50 -2.06 11.37
N PRO A 96 14.56 -2.27 10.05
CA PRO A 96 14.72 -1.17 9.10
C PRO A 96 13.49 -0.27 9.07
N ALA A 97 13.70 1.00 8.74
CA ALA A 97 12.65 1.97 8.52
C ALA A 97 11.93 1.72 7.19
N GLY A 98 10.63 2.01 7.13
CA GLY A 98 9.89 2.05 5.88
C GLY A 98 9.77 0.71 5.16
N ILE A 99 9.62 -0.41 5.88
CA ILE A 99 9.35 -1.72 5.29
C ILE A 99 8.03 -1.69 4.52
N ILE A 100 7.05 -0.97 5.05
CA ILE A 100 5.77 -0.62 4.44
C ILE A 100 5.49 0.85 4.77
N GLU A 101 4.72 1.53 3.92
CA GLU A 101 4.43 2.96 4.04
C GLU A 101 2.96 3.27 3.72
N GLY A 102 2.52 4.49 3.99
CA GLY A 102 1.17 4.96 3.66
C GLY A 102 0.07 4.10 4.27
N GLU A 103 -0.97 3.84 3.50
CA GLU A 103 -2.16 3.10 3.95
C GLU A 103 -1.86 1.68 4.43
N GLU A 104 -0.84 1.03 3.87
CA GLU A 104 -0.39 -0.29 4.34
C GLU A 104 0.17 -0.24 5.75
N ALA A 105 0.99 0.77 6.05
CA ALA A 105 1.57 0.95 7.39
C ALA A 105 0.49 1.27 8.42
N GLU A 106 -0.47 2.13 8.08
CA GLU A 106 -1.60 2.49 8.93
C GLU A 106 -2.49 1.28 9.22
N ALA A 107 -2.86 0.53 8.19
CA ALA A 107 -3.69 -0.67 8.34
C ALA A 107 -3.00 -1.75 9.21
N VAL A 108 -1.70 -1.97 9.01
CA VAL A 108 -0.93 -2.93 9.82
C VAL A 108 -0.77 -2.45 11.25
N ALA A 109 -0.54 -1.15 11.49
CA ALA A 109 -0.45 -0.59 12.83
C ALA A 109 -1.77 -0.76 13.60
N ALA A 110 -2.90 -0.44 12.96
CA ALA A 110 -4.22 -0.65 13.53
C ALA A 110 -4.47 -2.13 13.87
N TRP A 111 -4.21 -3.03 12.93
CA TRP A 111 -4.38 -4.47 13.13
C TRP A 111 -3.48 -5.04 14.23
N LEU A 112 -2.24 -4.59 14.34
CA LEU A 112 -1.31 -5.02 15.39
C LEU A 112 -1.70 -4.45 16.76
N SER A 113 -2.28 -3.26 16.83
CA SER A 113 -2.72 -2.65 18.08
C SER A 113 -3.86 -3.43 18.77
N GLU A 114 -4.57 -4.27 18.03
CA GLU A 114 -5.63 -5.14 18.54
C GLU A 114 -5.09 -6.47 19.12
N LYS A 115 -3.78 -6.74 18.99
CA LYS A 115 -3.14 -7.95 19.51
C LYS A 115 -2.79 -7.78 20.98
N GLU A 116 -3.50 -8.52 21.84
CA GLU A 116 -3.36 -8.52 23.31
C GLU A 116 -2.90 -9.88 23.86
#